data_5d33048804998e5d96593f3cf8c622d0
#
_entry.id   5d33048804998e5d96593f3cf8c622d0
#
_cell.length_a   1.000
_cell.length_b   1.000
_cell.length_c   1.000
_cell.angle_alpha   90.00
_cell.angle_beta   90.00
_cell.angle_gamma   90.00
#
_symmetry.space_group_name_H-M   'P 1'
#
loop_
_entity.id
_entity.type
_entity.pdbx_description
1 polymer ?
#
loop_
_entity_poly.entity_id
_entity_poly.type
_entity_poly.pdbx_seq_one_letter_code
_entity_poly.pdbx_strand_id
1 'polypeptide(L)'
;MPVLTLDYRHCNRKRPSFLKNSEIERVAALARQQLVGDATDAVPLAVLSDISGLKINGIVFDLFVGTGDVVHDEDGTPVLGICEYDPGAPNTAMVSVSPAGEHASEALVLSTLGHEMGHAVFDAPGWIVDASKGPSLFDDPSESAHRFYRMTTKDSEHLANVVQSGAEDAASSVTVPGHTSKELYFAELRANEFMGSLLVPRQRLNLAVEELAPKYEVTIHRAPSLDPESPGQSMYLTADGDMGFFDMESLQKALATRFGVNRRFIAVRMERYGLLRPEAKPR
;
A
#
# COMPACT_ATOMS: atom_id res chain seq x y z
N MET A 1 -14.59 15.49 10.97
CA MET A 1 -13.92 14.66 9.97
C MET A 1 -12.45 14.57 10.35
N PRO A 2 -11.85 13.38 10.40
CA PRO A 2 -10.48 13.24 10.86
C PRO A 2 -9.47 13.77 9.83
N VAL A 3 -8.46 14.48 10.34
CA VAL A 3 -7.30 14.95 9.58
C VAL A 3 -6.10 14.11 10.03
N LEU A 4 -5.48 13.36 9.13
CA LEU A 4 -4.26 12.61 9.44
C LEU A 4 -3.05 13.53 9.44
N THR A 5 -2.25 13.46 10.49
CA THR A 5 -0.99 14.21 10.61
C THR A 5 0.19 13.24 10.57
N LEU A 6 1.02 13.32 9.52
CA LEU A 6 2.14 12.42 9.29
C LEU A 6 3.37 13.19 8.84
N ASP A 7 4.53 12.71 9.30
CA ASP A 7 5.83 13.25 8.90
C ASP A 7 6.78 12.12 8.51
N TYR A 8 7.54 12.34 7.43
CA TYR A 8 8.59 11.43 6.96
C TYR A 8 9.71 12.22 6.28
N ARG A 9 10.82 11.55 6.01
CA ARG A 9 11.98 12.15 5.36
C ARG A 9 11.69 12.52 3.91
N HIS A 10 11.83 13.79 3.53
CA HIS A 10 11.51 14.33 2.23
C HIS A 10 12.58 15.31 1.73
N CYS A 11 12.61 15.57 0.42
CA CYS A 11 13.39 16.64 -0.20
C CYS A 11 12.69 18.01 -0.07
N ASN A 12 13.36 19.07 -0.54
CA ASN A 12 12.82 20.45 -0.51
C ASN A 12 11.49 20.62 -1.25
N ARG A 13 11.20 19.76 -2.24
CA ARG A 13 9.91 19.74 -2.97
C ARG A 13 8.84 18.91 -2.27
N LYS A 14 9.06 18.51 -1.04
CA LYS A 14 8.16 17.64 -0.26
C LYS A 14 7.93 16.25 -0.87
N ARG A 15 8.67 15.89 -1.91
CA ARG A 15 8.71 14.53 -2.43
C ARG A 15 9.48 13.64 -1.45
N PRO A 16 9.07 12.38 -1.24
CA PRO A 16 9.79 11.49 -0.33
C PRO A 16 11.23 11.30 -0.82
N SER A 17 12.19 11.44 0.09
CA SER A 17 13.53 10.91 -0.13
C SER A 17 13.45 9.38 -0.17
N PHE A 18 14.54 8.70 -0.57
CA PHE A 18 14.55 7.24 -0.47
C PHE A 18 14.13 6.79 0.95
N LEU A 19 13.00 6.10 1.05
CA LEU A 19 12.47 5.57 2.30
C LEU A 19 12.69 4.06 2.33
N LYS A 20 13.23 3.57 3.44
CA LYS A 20 13.28 2.13 3.72
C LYS A 20 11.88 1.64 4.08
N ASN A 21 11.64 0.33 3.92
CA ASN A 21 10.36 -0.26 4.28
C ASN A 21 10.00 -0.02 5.76
N SER A 22 10.98 -0.09 6.67
CA SER A 22 10.79 0.20 8.10
C SER A 22 10.34 1.64 8.36
N GLU A 23 10.77 2.61 7.55
CA GLU A 23 10.30 3.99 7.64
C GLU A 23 8.84 4.12 7.16
N ILE A 24 8.47 3.41 6.08
CA ILE A 24 7.10 3.37 5.57
C ILE A 24 6.18 2.65 6.57
N GLU A 25 6.61 1.51 7.12
CA GLU A 25 5.90 0.80 8.20
C GLU A 25 5.62 1.73 9.39
N ARG A 26 6.60 2.57 9.79
CA ARG A 26 6.42 3.56 10.86
C ARG A 26 5.37 4.62 10.51
N VAL A 27 5.37 5.15 9.30
CA VAL A 27 4.36 6.13 8.84
C VAL A 27 2.97 5.50 8.84
N ALA A 28 2.85 4.28 8.33
CA ALA A 28 1.59 3.52 8.34
C ALA A 28 1.09 3.22 9.76
N ALA A 29 2.00 2.90 10.69
CA ALA A 29 1.65 2.67 12.10
C ALA A 29 1.13 3.96 12.76
N LEU A 30 1.72 5.13 12.48
CA LEU A 30 1.23 6.43 12.95
C LEU A 30 -0.14 6.77 12.38
N ALA A 31 -0.36 6.50 11.07
CA ALA A 31 -1.67 6.66 10.45
C ALA A 31 -2.72 5.78 11.12
N ARG A 32 -2.41 4.49 11.28
CA ARG A 32 -3.31 3.54 11.94
C ARG A 32 -3.63 3.95 13.38
N GLN A 33 -2.65 4.41 14.15
CA GLN A 33 -2.85 4.86 15.52
C GLN A 33 -3.86 6.02 15.60
N GLN A 34 -3.83 6.94 14.64
CA GLN A 34 -4.77 8.05 14.57
C GLN A 34 -6.18 7.61 14.12
N LEU A 35 -6.27 6.56 13.29
CA LEU A 35 -7.53 6.08 12.71
C LEU A 35 -8.31 5.16 13.66
N VAL A 36 -7.65 4.14 14.19
CA VAL A 36 -8.31 3.07 14.97
C VAL A 36 -7.62 2.77 16.29
N GLY A 37 -6.46 3.38 16.56
CA GLY A 37 -5.66 3.10 17.76
C GLY A 37 -5.32 1.62 17.89
N ASP A 38 -5.41 1.11 19.13
CA ASP A 38 -5.15 -0.29 19.45
C ASP A 38 -6.44 -1.13 19.61
N ALA A 39 -7.60 -0.55 19.34
CA ALA A 39 -8.88 -1.16 19.64
C ALA A 39 -9.24 -2.36 18.75
N THR A 40 -8.72 -2.42 17.52
CA THR A 40 -9.10 -3.46 16.56
C THR A 40 -7.93 -3.87 15.67
N ASP A 41 -7.94 -5.12 15.19
CA ASP A 41 -7.01 -5.61 14.19
C ASP A 41 -7.43 -5.25 12.77
N ALA A 42 -8.72 -5.17 12.48
CA ALA A 42 -9.23 -4.69 11.20
C ALA A 42 -9.29 -3.15 11.17
N VAL A 43 -9.00 -2.57 10.01
CA VAL A 43 -9.29 -1.17 9.71
C VAL A 43 -10.60 -1.14 8.92
N PRO A 44 -11.70 -0.59 9.47
CA PRO A 44 -12.96 -0.51 8.73
C PRO A 44 -12.84 0.39 7.49
N LEU A 45 -13.46 -0.02 6.38
CA LEU A 45 -13.51 0.78 5.15
C LEU A 45 -14.05 2.19 5.42
N ALA A 46 -15.13 2.29 6.21
CA ALA A 46 -15.75 3.57 6.56
C ALA A 46 -14.77 4.55 7.25
N VAL A 47 -13.85 4.04 8.09
CA VAL A 47 -12.86 4.88 8.78
C VAL A 47 -11.88 5.51 7.79
N LEU A 48 -11.47 4.76 6.75
CA LEU A 48 -10.61 5.30 5.69
C LEU A 48 -11.39 6.27 4.79
N SER A 49 -12.64 5.95 4.48
CA SER A 49 -13.48 6.80 3.62
C SER A 49 -13.88 8.12 4.28
N ASP A 50 -13.88 8.19 5.61
CA ASP A 50 -14.24 9.39 6.36
C ASP A 50 -13.09 10.41 6.51
N ILE A 51 -11.89 10.07 6.05
CA ILE A 51 -10.74 10.99 6.10
C ILE A 51 -11.02 12.15 5.13
N SER A 52 -10.97 13.38 5.62
CA SER A 52 -11.26 14.57 4.81
C SER A 52 -10.10 15.53 4.66
N GLY A 53 -8.96 15.24 5.27
CA GLY A 53 -7.78 16.08 5.15
C GLY A 53 -6.51 15.39 5.60
N LEU A 54 -5.40 15.88 5.08
CA LEU A 54 -4.07 15.40 5.40
C LEU A 54 -3.17 16.60 5.79
N LYS A 55 -2.35 16.38 6.82
CA LYS A 55 -1.24 17.26 7.16
C LYS A 55 0.05 16.47 7.06
N ILE A 56 0.74 16.62 5.93
CA ILE A 56 1.93 15.85 5.61
C ILE A 56 3.15 16.74 5.50
N ASN A 57 4.17 16.49 6.32
CA ASN A 57 5.42 17.26 6.32
C ASN A 57 5.18 18.79 6.43
N GLY A 58 4.16 19.17 7.19
CA GLY A 58 3.75 20.57 7.41
C GLY A 58 2.84 21.15 6.32
N ILE A 59 2.53 20.43 5.24
CA ILE A 59 1.54 20.82 4.24
C ILE A 59 0.18 20.33 4.66
N VAL A 60 -0.82 21.19 4.64
CA VAL A 60 -2.22 20.86 4.93
C VAL A 60 -3.00 20.94 3.63
N PHE A 61 -3.75 19.90 3.33
CA PHE A 61 -4.61 19.85 2.16
C PHE A 61 -5.83 18.98 2.40
N ASP A 62 -6.88 19.24 1.65
CA ASP A 62 -8.12 18.49 1.69
C ASP A 62 -7.97 17.16 0.94
N LEU A 63 -8.65 16.14 1.44
CA LEU A 63 -8.73 14.83 0.80
C LEU A 63 -10.19 14.50 0.50
N PHE A 64 -10.50 14.25 -0.77
CA PHE A 64 -11.79 13.70 -1.17
C PHE A 64 -11.65 12.20 -1.42
N VAL A 65 -12.49 11.41 -0.76
CA VAL A 65 -12.53 9.96 -0.93
C VAL A 65 -13.86 9.56 -1.54
N GLY A 66 -13.84 9.02 -2.76
CA GLY A 66 -15.01 8.50 -3.48
C GLY A 66 -14.98 6.98 -3.56
N THR A 67 -16.07 6.32 -3.14
CA THR A 67 -16.21 4.85 -3.18
C THR A 67 -17.54 4.39 -3.80
N GLY A 68 -18.28 5.30 -4.44
CA GLY A 68 -19.65 5.04 -4.93
C GLY A 68 -19.76 4.66 -6.39
N ASP A 69 -18.84 5.10 -7.22
CA ASP A 69 -18.91 4.96 -8.67
C ASP A 69 -17.74 4.14 -9.22
N VAL A 70 -17.96 3.50 -10.38
CA VAL A 70 -16.87 2.81 -11.09
C VAL A 70 -15.88 3.83 -11.61
N VAL A 71 -14.63 3.64 -11.24
CA VAL A 71 -13.51 4.51 -11.65
C VAL A 71 -13.01 4.08 -13.02
N HIS A 72 -12.69 5.06 -13.87
CA HIS A 72 -12.15 4.83 -15.20
C HIS A 72 -10.83 5.57 -15.37
N ASP A 73 -9.93 4.98 -16.16
CA ASP A 73 -8.72 5.67 -16.60
C ASP A 73 -9.02 6.69 -17.73
N GLU A 74 -7.97 7.30 -18.30
CA GLU A 74 -8.09 8.31 -19.35
C GLU A 74 -8.67 7.74 -20.67
N ASP A 75 -8.51 6.43 -20.89
CA ASP A 75 -9.03 5.73 -22.06
C ASP A 75 -10.48 5.23 -21.83
N GLY A 76 -11.04 5.47 -20.65
CA GLY A 76 -12.38 4.99 -20.26
C GLY A 76 -12.38 3.51 -19.84
N THR A 77 -11.24 2.91 -19.57
CA THR A 77 -11.13 1.54 -19.06
C THR A 77 -11.42 1.50 -17.56
N PRO A 78 -12.28 0.61 -17.06
CA PRO A 78 -12.51 0.47 -15.63
C PRO A 78 -11.23 0.07 -14.88
N VAL A 79 -10.92 0.81 -13.82
CA VAL A 79 -9.78 0.57 -12.92
C VAL A 79 -10.26 0.37 -11.48
N LEU A 80 -9.42 -0.22 -10.63
CA LEU A 80 -9.80 -0.48 -9.24
C LEU A 80 -9.80 0.80 -8.40
N GLY A 81 -8.89 1.71 -8.66
CA GLY A 81 -8.79 2.97 -7.94
C GLY A 81 -7.82 3.93 -8.61
N ILE A 82 -7.88 5.17 -8.17
CA ILE A 82 -7.05 6.27 -8.64
C ILE A 82 -6.76 7.22 -7.49
N CYS A 83 -5.54 7.74 -7.44
CA CYS A 83 -5.18 8.93 -6.68
C CYS A 83 -4.79 10.02 -7.66
N GLU A 84 -5.46 11.17 -7.59
CA GLU A 84 -5.24 12.27 -8.53
C GLU A 84 -5.19 13.63 -7.83
N TYR A 85 -4.56 14.58 -8.52
CA TYR A 85 -4.49 15.99 -8.17
C TYR A 85 -5.06 16.81 -9.32
N ASP A 86 -6.03 17.68 -9.01
CA ASP A 86 -6.62 18.60 -9.97
C ASP A 86 -6.03 20.01 -9.78
N PRO A 87 -5.36 20.58 -10.79
CA PRO A 87 -4.89 21.98 -10.73
C PRO A 87 -6.00 23.00 -10.47
N GLY A 88 -7.26 22.69 -10.82
CA GLY A 88 -8.43 23.51 -10.51
C GLY A 88 -8.80 23.51 -9.02
N ALA A 89 -8.27 22.57 -8.24
CA ALA A 89 -8.45 22.45 -6.79
C ALA A 89 -7.09 22.34 -6.08
N PRO A 90 -6.28 23.41 -6.05
CA PRO A 90 -4.84 23.39 -5.80
C PRO A 90 -4.40 22.90 -4.41
N ASN A 91 -5.32 22.81 -3.46
CA ASN A 91 -5.04 22.30 -2.10
C ASN A 91 -5.79 21.01 -1.82
N THR A 92 -6.05 20.21 -2.85
CA THR A 92 -6.89 19.03 -2.75
C THR A 92 -6.24 17.84 -3.45
N ALA A 93 -6.28 16.68 -2.82
CA ALA A 93 -6.05 15.40 -3.46
C ALA A 93 -7.35 14.59 -3.50
N MET A 94 -7.55 13.81 -4.54
CA MET A 94 -8.73 12.97 -4.71
C MET A 94 -8.30 11.51 -4.77
N VAL A 95 -8.98 10.68 -4.00
CA VAL A 95 -8.85 9.23 -4.02
C VAL A 95 -10.21 8.63 -4.38
N SER A 96 -10.28 7.94 -5.50
CA SER A 96 -11.50 7.27 -5.95
C SER A 96 -11.26 5.78 -6.09
N VAL A 97 -12.19 4.96 -5.59
CA VAL A 97 -12.10 3.51 -5.62
C VAL A 97 -13.42 2.93 -6.11
N SER A 98 -13.36 2.04 -7.08
CA SER A 98 -14.52 1.32 -7.60
C SER A 98 -15.21 0.52 -6.49
N PRO A 99 -16.54 0.56 -6.39
CA PRO A 99 -17.29 -0.07 -5.31
C PRO A 99 -17.20 -1.59 -5.34
N ALA A 100 -17.51 -2.21 -4.21
CA ALA A 100 -17.70 -3.64 -4.14
C ALA A 100 -18.88 -4.08 -5.04
N GLY A 101 -18.71 -5.19 -5.75
CA GLY A 101 -19.71 -5.70 -6.68
C GLY A 101 -19.29 -7.04 -7.27
N GLU A 102 -19.78 -7.35 -8.47
CA GLU A 102 -19.53 -8.63 -9.13
C GLU A 102 -18.03 -8.94 -9.32
N HIS A 103 -17.20 -7.90 -9.50
CA HIS A 103 -15.77 -8.04 -9.81
C HIS A 103 -14.84 -7.61 -8.68
N ALA A 104 -15.35 -7.05 -7.57
CA ALA A 104 -14.55 -6.55 -6.47
C ALA A 104 -15.18 -6.87 -5.11
N SER A 105 -14.47 -7.62 -4.26
CA SER A 105 -14.88 -7.84 -2.87
C SER A 105 -14.61 -6.61 -2.00
N GLU A 106 -15.31 -6.47 -0.86
CA GLU A 106 -15.05 -5.41 0.12
C GLU A 106 -13.59 -5.37 0.57
N ALA A 107 -12.96 -6.55 0.74
CA ALA A 107 -11.54 -6.64 1.07
C ALA A 107 -10.63 -6.11 -0.05
N LEU A 108 -11.03 -6.23 -1.32
CA LEU A 108 -10.30 -5.65 -2.44
C LEU A 108 -10.49 -4.13 -2.45
N VAL A 109 -11.70 -3.63 -2.26
CA VAL A 109 -11.98 -2.19 -2.13
C VAL A 109 -11.17 -1.57 -1.00
N LEU A 110 -11.16 -2.19 0.20
CA LEU A 110 -10.38 -1.76 1.33
C LEU A 110 -8.88 -1.68 1.01
N SER A 111 -8.33 -2.73 0.39
CA SER A 111 -6.91 -2.75 0.02
C SER A 111 -6.59 -1.75 -1.09
N THR A 112 -7.52 -1.51 -2.02
CA THR A 112 -7.36 -0.48 -3.04
C THR A 112 -7.35 0.91 -2.40
N LEU A 113 -8.31 1.20 -1.53
CA LEU A 113 -8.35 2.48 -0.82
C LEU A 113 -7.07 2.71 0.00
N GLY A 114 -6.59 1.69 0.72
CA GLY A 114 -5.32 1.78 1.45
C GLY A 114 -4.10 2.04 0.56
N HIS A 115 -4.11 1.53 -0.67
CA HIS A 115 -3.07 1.77 -1.67
C HIS A 115 -3.11 3.22 -2.19
N GLU A 116 -4.28 3.69 -2.63
CA GLU A 116 -4.45 5.08 -3.12
C GLU A 116 -4.17 6.10 -2.01
N MET A 117 -4.51 5.78 -0.76
CA MET A 117 -4.10 6.58 0.40
C MET A 117 -2.58 6.65 0.55
N GLY A 118 -1.85 5.61 0.16
CA GLY A 118 -0.39 5.63 0.10
C GLY A 118 0.12 6.70 -0.86
N HIS A 119 -0.47 6.82 -2.06
CA HIS A 119 -0.15 7.90 -3.00
C HIS A 119 -0.53 9.27 -2.46
N ALA A 120 -1.71 9.41 -1.84
CA ALA A 120 -2.12 10.67 -1.21
C ALA A 120 -1.16 11.11 -0.09
N VAL A 121 -0.58 10.15 0.66
CA VAL A 121 0.40 10.44 1.73
C VAL A 121 1.78 10.80 1.16
N PHE A 122 2.29 10.06 0.16
CA PHE A 122 3.68 10.20 -0.26
C PHE A 122 3.87 11.07 -1.50
N ASP A 123 2.92 11.12 -2.41
CA ASP A 123 3.11 11.74 -3.72
C ASP A 123 2.35 13.08 -3.82
N ALA A 124 1.11 13.17 -3.31
CA ALA A 124 0.31 14.39 -3.37
C ALA A 124 0.96 15.66 -2.75
N PRO A 125 1.72 15.57 -1.62
CA PRO A 125 2.40 16.75 -1.10
C PRO A 125 3.39 17.39 -2.10
N GLY A 126 4.05 16.56 -2.90
CA GLY A 126 4.96 17.02 -3.96
C GLY A 126 4.22 17.74 -5.08
N TRP A 127 3.07 17.20 -5.51
CA TRP A 127 2.23 17.80 -6.56
C TRP A 127 1.70 19.17 -6.15
N ILE A 128 1.18 19.27 -4.92
CA ILE A 128 0.65 20.52 -4.35
C ILE A 128 1.74 21.59 -4.27
N VAL A 129 2.96 21.22 -3.84
CA VAL A 129 4.08 22.17 -3.78
C VAL A 129 4.52 22.61 -5.18
N ASP A 130 4.58 21.70 -6.12
CA ASP A 130 4.99 22.04 -7.49
C ASP A 130 3.93 22.94 -8.16
N ALA A 131 2.65 22.65 -7.99
CA ALA A 131 1.56 23.52 -8.48
C ALA A 131 1.54 24.91 -7.82
N SER A 132 1.90 25.01 -6.54
CA SER A 132 1.95 26.32 -5.84
C SER A 132 3.00 27.30 -6.38
N LYS A 133 3.96 26.81 -7.18
CA LYS A 133 4.98 27.64 -7.82
C LYS A 133 4.46 28.40 -9.05
N GLY A 134 3.25 28.07 -9.50
CA GLY A 134 2.67 28.58 -10.73
C GLY A 134 3.27 27.94 -11.99
N PRO A 135 2.58 28.07 -13.13
CA PRO A 135 3.08 27.53 -14.39
C PRO A 135 4.37 28.25 -14.80
N SER A 136 5.39 27.48 -15.13
CA SER A 136 6.56 28.01 -15.83
C SER A 136 6.16 28.40 -17.24
N LEU A 137 6.79 29.43 -17.82
CA LEU A 137 6.60 29.83 -19.22
C LEU A 137 6.91 28.70 -20.24
N PHE A 138 7.51 27.60 -19.76
CA PHE A 138 7.94 26.46 -20.56
C PHE A 138 7.19 25.17 -20.20
N ASP A 139 6.24 25.21 -19.27
CA ASP A 139 5.45 24.03 -18.90
C ASP A 139 4.30 23.83 -19.92
N ASP A 140 4.16 22.60 -20.40
CA ASP A 140 2.99 22.23 -21.20
C ASP A 140 1.77 22.16 -20.27
N PRO A 141 0.66 22.86 -20.58
CA PRO A 141 -0.56 22.79 -19.77
C PRO A 141 -1.13 21.38 -19.60
N SER A 142 -0.80 20.45 -20.51
CA SER A 142 -1.20 19.04 -20.42
C SER A 142 -0.46 18.23 -19.35
N GLU A 143 0.72 18.70 -18.89
CA GLU A 143 1.52 18.02 -17.86
C GLU A 143 1.10 18.36 -16.42
N SER A 144 0.11 19.22 -16.24
CA SER A 144 -0.27 19.70 -14.90
C SER A 144 -1.16 18.75 -14.08
N ALA A 145 -1.74 17.74 -14.70
CA ALA A 145 -2.54 16.74 -14.00
C ALA A 145 -1.65 15.56 -13.54
N HIS A 146 -1.57 15.35 -12.23
CA HIS A 146 -0.85 14.21 -11.67
C HIS A 146 -1.84 13.13 -11.28
N ARG A 147 -1.66 11.92 -11.80
CA ARG A 147 -2.54 10.77 -11.56
C ARG A 147 -1.73 9.50 -11.35
N PHE A 148 -2.15 8.69 -10.38
CA PHE A 148 -1.72 7.32 -10.22
C PHE A 148 -2.93 6.40 -10.31
N TYR A 149 -2.83 5.36 -11.12
CA TYR A 149 -3.86 4.34 -11.25
C TYR A 149 -3.37 3.06 -10.59
N ARG A 150 -4.22 2.43 -9.79
CA ARG A 150 -3.90 1.11 -9.31
C ARG A 150 -3.93 0.12 -10.46
N MET A 151 -2.76 -0.33 -10.81
CA MET A 151 -2.56 -1.34 -11.84
C MET A 151 -3.23 -2.65 -11.48
N THR A 152 -3.67 -3.38 -12.50
CA THR A 152 -4.11 -4.76 -12.31
C THR A 152 -2.94 -5.63 -11.84
N THR A 153 -3.22 -6.80 -11.28
CA THR A 153 -2.16 -7.74 -10.82
C THR A 153 -1.20 -8.11 -11.96
N LYS A 154 -1.68 -8.15 -13.21
CA LYS A 154 -0.86 -8.45 -14.39
C LYS A 154 0.12 -7.33 -14.70
N ASP A 155 -0.30 -6.08 -14.57
CA ASP A 155 0.53 -4.91 -14.84
C ASP A 155 1.60 -4.74 -13.77
N SER A 156 1.28 -5.00 -12.49
CA SER A 156 2.27 -4.96 -11.41
C SER A 156 3.29 -6.10 -11.50
N GLU A 157 2.90 -7.29 -11.96
CA GLU A 157 3.83 -8.40 -12.24
C GLU A 157 4.73 -8.08 -13.45
N HIS A 158 4.18 -7.43 -14.47
CA HIS A 158 4.95 -6.99 -15.64
C HIS A 158 5.98 -5.92 -15.25
N LEU A 159 5.61 -4.91 -14.49
CA LEU A 159 6.52 -3.89 -13.96
C LEU A 159 7.63 -4.50 -13.08
N ALA A 160 7.29 -5.43 -12.20
CA ALA A 160 8.27 -6.11 -11.38
C ALA A 160 9.28 -6.90 -12.23
N ASN A 161 8.82 -7.57 -13.28
CA ASN A 161 9.67 -8.31 -14.20
C ASN A 161 10.58 -7.38 -15.05
N VAL A 162 10.04 -6.25 -15.51
CA VAL A 162 10.81 -5.24 -16.27
C VAL A 162 11.93 -4.65 -15.41
N VAL A 163 11.65 -4.30 -14.16
CA VAL A 163 12.65 -3.74 -13.25
C VAL A 163 13.71 -4.77 -12.85
N GLN A 164 13.33 -6.03 -12.63
CA GLN A 164 14.28 -7.11 -12.31
C GLN A 164 15.16 -7.49 -13.50
N SER A 165 14.66 -7.37 -14.71
CA SER A 165 15.44 -7.68 -15.94
C SER A 165 16.38 -6.58 -16.39
N GLY A 166 16.31 -5.39 -15.80
CA GLY A 166 17.12 -4.23 -16.22
C GLY A 166 16.79 -3.71 -17.63
N ALA A 167 15.68 -4.14 -18.21
CA ALA A 167 15.22 -3.74 -19.52
C ALA A 167 14.50 -2.39 -19.47
N GLU A 168 15.25 -1.31 -19.40
CA GLU A 168 14.69 0.06 -19.38
C GLU A 168 13.84 0.37 -20.62
N ASP A 169 14.09 -0.28 -21.75
CA ASP A 169 13.36 -0.08 -23.01
C ASP A 169 11.99 -0.78 -23.08
N ALA A 170 11.70 -1.73 -22.19
CA ALA A 170 10.41 -2.45 -22.19
C ALA A 170 9.32 -1.76 -21.33
N ALA A 171 9.65 -0.70 -20.63
CA ALA A 171 8.74 0.06 -19.75
C ALA A 171 7.73 0.93 -20.51
N SER A 172 7.71 0.89 -21.84
CA SER A 172 6.90 1.81 -22.66
C SER A 172 5.39 1.51 -22.69
N SER A 173 4.89 0.53 -21.95
CA SER A 173 3.44 0.24 -21.90
C SER A 173 2.70 0.83 -20.71
N VAL A 174 3.41 1.41 -19.73
CA VAL A 174 2.81 2.09 -18.58
C VAL A 174 3.47 3.46 -18.44
N THR A 175 3.00 4.40 -19.22
CA THR A 175 3.47 5.80 -19.14
C THR A 175 2.43 6.60 -18.35
N VAL A 176 2.83 7.07 -17.17
CA VAL A 176 2.13 8.18 -16.51
C VAL A 176 2.83 9.46 -16.98
N PRO A 177 2.10 10.41 -17.58
CA PRO A 177 2.71 11.67 -18.03
C PRO A 177 3.51 12.35 -16.91
N GLY A 178 4.74 12.77 -17.21
CA GLY A 178 5.59 13.50 -16.27
C GLY A 178 6.38 12.64 -15.26
N HIS A 179 6.30 11.32 -15.30
CA HIS A 179 7.07 10.42 -14.42
C HIS A 179 8.00 9.49 -15.21
N THR A 180 9.23 9.31 -14.72
CA THR A 180 10.10 8.25 -15.20
C THR A 180 9.60 6.90 -14.69
N SER A 181 9.81 5.81 -15.44
CA SER A 181 9.45 4.44 -15.03
C SER A 181 10.01 4.08 -13.65
N LYS A 182 11.17 4.62 -13.29
CA LYS A 182 11.81 4.41 -11.99
C LYS A 182 11.08 5.14 -10.86
N GLU A 183 10.64 6.37 -11.08
CA GLU A 183 9.87 7.14 -10.08
C GLU A 183 8.53 6.49 -9.83
N LEU A 184 7.83 6.08 -10.89
CA LEU A 184 6.58 5.35 -10.82
C LEU A 184 6.75 4.05 -10.02
N TYR A 185 7.77 3.25 -10.34
CA TYR A 185 8.05 2.01 -9.61
C TYR A 185 8.24 2.23 -8.10
N PHE A 186 9.02 3.25 -7.70
CA PHE A 186 9.21 3.55 -6.29
C PHE A 186 7.96 4.13 -5.62
N ALA A 187 7.12 4.85 -6.35
CA ALA A 187 5.83 5.31 -5.85
C ALA A 187 4.92 4.12 -5.53
N GLU A 188 4.80 3.17 -6.48
CA GLU A 188 4.05 1.94 -6.31
C GLU A 188 4.56 1.08 -5.14
N LEU A 189 5.88 0.93 -4.99
CA LEU A 189 6.45 0.21 -3.86
C LEU A 189 6.09 0.86 -2.52
N ARG A 190 6.14 2.19 -2.44
CA ARG A 190 5.75 2.93 -1.23
C ARG A 190 4.27 2.76 -0.90
N ALA A 191 3.41 2.93 -1.91
CA ALA A 191 1.96 2.78 -1.74
C ALA A 191 1.59 1.36 -1.30
N ASN A 192 2.18 0.34 -1.92
CA ASN A 192 1.99 -1.07 -1.55
C ASN A 192 2.48 -1.38 -0.13
N GLU A 193 3.66 -0.88 0.27
CA GLU A 193 4.18 -1.11 1.62
C GLU A 193 3.34 -0.36 2.66
N PHE A 194 2.92 0.87 2.39
CA PHE A 194 2.03 1.63 3.26
C PHE A 194 0.69 0.92 3.45
N MET A 195 0.01 0.55 2.37
CA MET A 195 -1.23 -0.23 2.41
C MET A 195 -1.06 -1.49 3.26
N GLY A 196 -0.01 -2.27 2.96
CA GLY A 196 0.27 -3.51 3.66
C GLY A 196 0.46 -3.32 5.15
N SER A 197 1.23 -2.31 5.55
CA SER A 197 1.54 -2.01 6.96
C SER A 197 0.39 -1.32 7.69
N LEU A 198 -0.44 -0.57 6.97
CA LEU A 198 -1.66 0.05 7.52
C LEU A 198 -2.69 -1.02 7.88
N LEU A 199 -2.97 -1.95 6.96
CA LEU A 199 -4.03 -2.95 7.12
C LEU A 199 -3.58 -4.14 7.96
N VAL A 200 -2.33 -4.61 7.78
CA VAL A 200 -1.77 -5.78 8.48
C VAL A 200 -0.36 -5.46 9.02
N PRO A 201 -0.26 -4.67 10.11
CA PRO A 201 1.02 -4.33 10.70
C PRO A 201 1.76 -5.57 11.21
N ARG A 202 3.10 -5.58 11.06
CA ARG A 202 3.97 -6.71 11.47
C ARG A 202 3.72 -7.18 12.90
N GLN A 203 3.71 -6.25 13.85
CA GLN A 203 3.53 -6.59 15.26
C GLN A 203 2.18 -7.24 15.53
N ARG A 204 1.09 -6.70 14.96
CA ARG A 204 -0.26 -7.26 15.13
C ARG A 204 -0.41 -8.61 14.45
N LEU A 205 0.17 -8.77 13.26
CA LEU A 205 0.19 -10.05 12.57
C LEU A 205 0.91 -11.11 13.40
N ASN A 206 2.07 -10.77 13.98
CA ASN A 206 2.81 -11.70 14.83
C ASN A 206 2.00 -12.13 16.05
N LEU A 207 1.36 -11.19 16.75
CA LEU A 207 0.50 -11.52 17.90
C LEU A 207 -0.71 -12.39 17.49
N ALA A 208 -1.34 -12.09 16.35
CA ALA A 208 -2.44 -12.87 15.83
C ALA A 208 -1.99 -14.29 15.42
N VAL A 209 -0.81 -14.43 14.85
CA VAL A 209 -0.20 -15.72 14.53
C VAL A 209 0.09 -16.52 15.80
N GLU A 210 0.68 -15.90 16.83
CA GLU A 210 0.96 -16.59 18.10
C GLU A 210 -0.32 -17.14 18.76
N GLU A 211 -1.43 -16.42 18.63
CA GLU A 211 -2.72 -16.85 19.16
C GLU A 211 -3.38 -17.96 18.32
N LEU A 212 -3.30 -17.84 16.98
CA LEU A 212 -4.08 -18.66 16.07
C LEU A 212 -3.33 -19.91 15.59
N ALA A 213 -2.03 -19.86 15.36
CA ALA A 213 -1.25 -20.95 14.78
C ALA A 213 -1.45 -22.30 15.51
N PRO A 214 -1.49 -22.35 16.87
CA PRO A 214 -1.73 -23.62 17.57
C PRO A 214 -3.11 -24.22 17.30
N LYS A 215 -4.11 -23.42 16.95
CA LYS A 215 -5.48 -23.89 16.65
C LYS A 215 -5.57 -24.59 15.29
N TYR A 216 -4.57 -24.34 14.43
CA TYR A 216 -4.49 -24.89 13.07
C TYR A 216 -3.28 -25.80 12.90
N GLU A 217 -2.74 -26.37 13.97
CA GLU A 217 -1.60 -27.29 13.95
C GLU A 217 -0.34 -26.72 13.24
N VAL A 218 -0.22 -25.39 13.20
CA VAL A 218 0.94 -24.69 12.64
C VAL A 218 1.97 -24.42 13.73
N THR A 219 3.18 -24.91 13.51
CA THR A 219 4.30 -24.76 14.47
C THR A 219 5.00 -23.42 14.28
N ILE A 220 5.21 -22.71 15.40
CA ILE A 220 5.95 -21.46 15.44
C ILE A 220 7.39 -21.74 15.85
N HIS A 221 8.32 -21.32 15.01
CA HIS A 221 9.75 -21.36 15.29
C HIS A 221 10.31 -19.96 15.53
N ARG A 222 11.32 -19.87 16.40
CA ARG A 222 12.07 -18.64 16.64
C ARG A 222 13.54 -18.89 16.39
N ALA A 223 14.19 -18.00 15.66
CA ALA A 223 15.61 -18.04 15.36
C ALA A 223 16.22 -16.63 15.53
N PRO A 224 17.54 -16.50 15.75
CA PRO A 224 18.18 -15.21 15.67
C PRO A 224 17.87 -14.51 14.35
N SER A 225 17.53 -13.23 14.40
CA SER A 225 17.29 -12.45 13.20
C SER A 225 18.58 -12.28 12.40
N LEU A 226 18.52 -12.53 11.11
CA LEU A 226 19.62 -12.22 10.18
C LEU A 226 19.51 -10.80 9.63
N ASP A 227 18.45 -10.08 9.95
CA ASP A 227 18.24 -8.70 9.53
C ASP A 227 18.95 -7.74 10.49
N PRO A 228 19.99 -7.00 10.03
CA PRO A 228 20.70 -6.04 10.86
C PRO A 228 19.81 -4.88 11.34
N GLU A 229 18.73 -4.57 10.62
CA GLU A 229 17.79 -3.49 10.93
C GLU A 229 16.72 -3.92 11.95
N SER A 230 16.57 -5.22 12.16
CA SER A 230 15.64 -5.82 13.15
C SER A 230 16.40 -6.84 14.02
N PRO A 231 17.31 -6.39 14.88
CA PRO A 231 18.04 -7.31 15.75
C PRO A 231 17.06 -7.96 16.75
N GLY A 232 17.27 -9.23 17.02
CA GLY A 232 16.42 -10.00 17.94
C GLY A 232 16.10 -11.39 17.43
N GLN A 233 14.89 -11.85 17.70
CA GLN A 233 14.40 -13.13 17.18
C GLN A 233 13.44 -12.90 16.02
N SER A 234 13.68 -13.59 14.92
CA SER A 234 12.72 -13.74 13.83
C SER A 234 11.82 -14.95 14.09
N MET A 235 10.55 -14.81 13.76
CA MET A 235 9.57 -15.86 13.82
C MET A 235 9.34 -16.42 12.41
N TYR A 236 9.22 -17.75 12.30
CA TYR A 236 8.77 -18.39 11.06
C TYR A 236 7.89 -19.59 11.39
N LEU A 237 7.08 -20.00 10.42
CA LEU A 237 6.04 -21.00 10.56
C LEU A 237 6.36 -22.23 9.73
N THR A 238 6.03 -23.40 10.25
CA THR A 238 5.93 -24.65 9.50
C THR A 238 4.60 -25.33 9.79
N ALA A 239 4.10 -26.04 8.81
CA ALA A 239 2.97 -26.94 8.98
C ALA A 239 3.42 -28.30 8.41
N ASP A 240 3.64 -29.25 9.29
CA ASP A 240 4.23 -30.54 8.96
C ASP A 240 3.13 -31.59 8.71
N GLY A 241 3.45 -32.60 7.90
CA GLY A 241 2.55 -33.71 7.58
C GLY A 241 1.74 -33.51 6.30
N ASP A 242 0.95 -34.53 5.97
CA ASP A 242 0.18 -34.61 4.71
C ASP A 242 -0.89 -33.49 4.58
N MET A 243 -1.31 -32.90 5.70
CA MET A 243 -2.33 -31.83 5.77
C MET A 243 -1.73 -30.43 5.95
N GLY A 244 -0.41 -30.31 6.08
CA GLY A 244 0.26 -29.05 6.42
C GLY A 244 -0.08 -27.88 5.50
N PHE A 245 -0.32 -28.15 4.20
CA PHE A 245 -0.78 -27.14 3.27
C PHE A 245 -2.16 -26.57 3.66
N PHE A 246 -3.10 -27.46 4.03
CA PHE A 246 -4.45 -27.06 4.43
C PHE A 246 -4.47 -26.33 5.78
N ASP A 247 -3.58 -26.71 6.70
CA ASP A 247 -3.44 -26.09 8.00
C ASP A 247 -2.94 -24.66 7.84
N MET A 248 -1.91 -24.46 7.02
CA MET A 248 -1.41 -23.13 6.69
C MET A 248 -2.46 -22.28 5.98
N GLU A 249 -3.20 -22.86 5.03
CA GLU A 249 -4.28 -22.16 4.34
C GLU A 249 -5.41 -21.75 5.31
N SER A 250 -5.75 -22.61 6.26
CA SER A 250 -6.76 -22.37 7.28
C SER A 250 -6.34 -21.25 8.25
N LEU A 251 -5.08 -21.26 8.67
CA LEU A 251 -4.51 -20.14 9.45
C LEU A 251 -4.58 -18.84 8.67
N GLN A 252 -4.18 -18.83 7.40
CA GLN A 252 -4.25 -17.63 6.55
C GLN A 252 -5.69 -17.12 6.40
N LYS A 253 -6.69 -18.00 6.25
CA LYS A 253 -8.11 -17.61 6.20
C LYS A 253 -8.58 -16.99 7.51
N ALA A 254 -8.21 -17.56 8.65
CA ALA A 254 -8.55 -17.00 9.96
C ALA A 254 -7.93 -15.62 10.19
N LEU A 255 -6.66 -15.45 9.82
CA LEU A 255 -5.99 -14.15 9.84
C LEU A 255 -6.66 -13.14 8.91
N ALA A 256 -7.04 -13.57 7.69
CA ALA A 256 -7.72 -12.71 6.72
C ALA A 256 -9.06 -12.20 7.28
N THR A 257 -9.84 -13.05 7.92
CA THR A 257 -11.08 -12.66 8.61
C THR A 257 -10.79 -11.66 9.75
N ARG A 258 -9.76 -11.91 10.55
CA ARG A 258 -9.40 -11.05 11.69
C ARG A 258 -8.99 -9.63 11.27
N PHE A 259 -8.27 -9.50 10.16
CA PHE A 259 -7.80 -8.22 9.63
C PHE A 259 -8.74 -7.57 8.60
N GLY A 260 -9.82 -8.25 8.19
CA GLY A 260 -10.76 -7.74 7.19
C GLY A 260 -10.18 -7.67 5.78
N VAL A 261 -9.20 -8.50 5.46
CA VAL A 261 -8.51 -8.54 4.15
C VAL A 261 -8.69 -9.91 3.48
N ASN A 262 -8.30 -10.06 2.22
CA ASN A 262 -8.34 -11.36 1.57
C ASN A 262 -7.16 -12.26 1.99
N ARG A 263 -7.32 -13.58 1.81
CA ARG A 263 -6.29 -14.56 2.16
C ARG A 263 -4.95 -14.31 1.45
N ARG A 264 -4.98 -13.97 0.15
CA ARG A 264 -3.76 -13.68 -0.62
C ARG A 264 -3.00 -12.49 -0.03
N PHE A 265 -3.70 -11.49 0.45
CA PHE A 265 -3.08 -10.34 1.13
C PHE A 265 -2.30 -10.79 2.37
N ILE A 266 -2.90 -11.65 3.21
CA ILE A 266 -2.21 -12.23 4.37
C ILE A 266 -0.99 -13.03 3.95
N ALA A 267 -1.10 -13.89 2.93
CA ALA A 267 0.02 -14.69 2.45
C ALA A 267 1.20 -13.81 2.01
N VAL A 268 0.94 -12.75 1.24
CA VAL A 268 1.96 -11.77 0.82
C VAL A 268 2.59 -11.05 2.03
N ARG A 269 1.80 -10.67 3.05
CA ARG A 269 2.36 -10.04 4.26
C ARG A 269 3.18 -11.01 5.10
N MET A 270 2.73 -12.26 5.23
CA MET A 270 3.50 -13.31 5.91
C MET A 270 4.85 -13.56 5.23
N GLU A 271 4.85 -13.65 3.90
CA GLU A 271 6.08 -13.77 3.12
C GLU A 271 6.98 -12.54 3.30
N ARG A 272 6.44 -11.33 3.17
CA ARG A 272 7.14 -10.07 3.35
C ARG A 272 7.79 -9.92 4.72
N TYR A 273 7.14 -10.43 5.76
CA TYR A 273 7.65 -10.39 7.13
C TYR A 273 8.53 -11.59 7.49
N GLY A 274 8.77 -12.51 6.53
CA GLY A 274 9.62 -13.69 6.74
C GLY A 274 8.98 -14.78 7.59
N LEU A 275 7.66 -14.74 7.76
CA LEU A 275 6.90 -15.78 8.48
C LEU A 275 6.80 -17.09 7.69
N LEU A 276 6.83 -17.02 6.37
CA LEU A 276 6.91 -18.17 5.49
C LEU A 276 8.38 -18.36 5.09
N ARG A 277 8.93 -19.54 5.30
CA ARG A 277 10.24 -19.86 4.74
C ARG A 277 10.09 -19.97 3.22
N PRO A 278 10.97 -19.34 2.43
CA PRO A 278 11.05 -19.68 1.02
C PRO A 278 11.37 -21.17 0.95
N GLU A 279 10.53 -21.95 0.24
CA GLU A 279 10.84 -23.33 -0.08
C GLU A 279 12.25 -23.36 -0.67
N ALA A 280 13.13 -24.17 -0.08
CA ALA A 280 14.46 -24.37 -0.63
C ALA A 280 14.27 -24.89 -2.06
N LYS A 281 14.56 -24.07 -3.07
CA LYS A 281 14.53 -24.52 -4.47
C LYS A 281 15.36 -25.80 -4.53
N PRO A 282 14.82 -26.92 -5.00
CA PRO A 282 15.61 -28.13 -5.18
C PRO A 282 16.79 -27.75 -6.09
N ARG A 283 18.00 -28.10 -5.63
CA ARG A 283 19.26 -27.91 -6.37
C ARG A 283 19.28 -28.79 -7.60
#